data_23caeffadc7bec914f23dde85aa21970
#
_entry.id   23caeffadc7bec914f23dde85aa21970
#
_cell.length_a   1.000
_cell.length_b   1.000
_cell.length_c   1.000
_cell.angle_alpha   90.00
_cell.angle_beta   90.00
_cell.angle_gamma   90.00
#
_symmetry.space_group_name_H-M   'P 1'
#
loop_
_entity.id
_entity.type
_entity.pdbx_description
1 polymer ?
#
loop_
_entity_poly.entity_id
_entity_poly.type
_entity_poly.pdbx_seq_one_letter_code
_entity_poly.pdbx_strand_id
1 'polypeptide(L)'
;MENYFENYCWRGHFFNKIIKELDYHSYLELGVRDGNNCFNLIECDSKIGVDSNPSINLPGVVCYTTDDYFDNLDLNIKFDLIYIDAFHEKNQVYRDFCNSINHLNKGGIIILHDIFPLSKEYTSQSLSGTAYEFWIDLVKNYPENTYSFIGFPGNAEGTVGIYLNTNDKFDPHKITEFNYSYEYFFNNLPKYIYHKTITEDQIILKAKCW
;
A
#
# COMPACT_ATOMS: atom_id res chain seq x y z
N MET A 1 1.97 -25.31 23.32
CA MET A 1 2.55 -24.21 22.52
C MET A 1 1.36 -23.28 22.30
N GLU A 2 1.26 -22.23 23.13
CA GLU A 2 0.23 -21.21 22.98
C GLU A 2 0.46 -20.49 21.66
N ASN A 3 -0.65 -20.22 20.95
CA ASN A 3 -0.65 -19.52 19.65
C ASN A 3 -0.08 -18.11 19.77
N TYR A 4 1.21 -17.99 19.74
CA TYR A 4 1.93 -16.69 19.65
C TYR A 4 1.63 -15.93 18.35
N PHE A 5 0.93 -16.55 17.39
CA PHE A 5 0.64 -15.98 16.08
C PHE A 5 -0.73 -15.31 15.95
N GLU A 6 -1.66 -15.49 16.89
CA GLU A 6 -3.03 -14.95 16.80
C GLU A 6 -3.14 -13.44 17.01
N ASN A 7 -2.09 -12.76 17.53
CA ASN A 7 -2.08 -11.32 17.78
C ASN A 7 -0.89 -10.58 17.14
N TYR A 8 -0.13 -11.21 16.26
CA TYR A 8 0.98 -10.55 15.60
C TYR A 8 0.51 -9.86 14.32
N CYS A 9 0.18 -8.57 14.42
CA CYS A 9 -0.07 -7.74 13.24
C CYS A 9 1.27 -7.30 12.63
N TRP A 10 1.80 -8.09 11.71
CA TRP A 10 3.08 -7.84 11.05
C TRP A 10 3.11 -6.48 10.33
N ARG A 11 1.97 -5.98 9.80
CA ARG A 11 1.88 -4.69 9.10
C ARG A 11 2.25 -3.54 10.02
N GLY A 12 1.64 -3.45 11.19
CA GLY A 12 1.95 -2.41 12.17
C GLY A 12 3.43 -2.42 12.57
N HIS A 13 4.01 -3.60 12.82
CA HIS A 13 5.44 -3.71 13.15
C HIS A 13 6.35 -3.31 11.98
N PHE A 14 6.04 -3.75 10.78
CA PHE A 14 6.79 -3.41 9.58
C PHE A 14 6.74 -1.91 9.30
N PHE A 15 5.56 -1.29 9.39
CA PHE A 15 5.40 0.14 9.14
C PHE A 15 6.07 0.99 10.22
N ASN A 16 5.96 0.60 11.49
CA ASN A 16 6.67 1.28 12.58
C ASN A 16 8.19 1.19 12.44
N LYS A 17 8.72 0.06 11.94
CA LYS A 17 10.14 -0.06 11.63
C LYS A 17 10.55 0.92 10.52
N ILE A 18 9.77 1.02 9.44
CA ILE A 18 9.99 2.01 8.37
C ILE A 18 9.96 3.43 8.93
N ILE A 19 8.90 3.79 9.66
CA ILE A 19 8.69 5.11 10.27
C ILE A 19 9.89 5.49 11.13
N LYS A 20 10.29 4.62 12.04
CA LYS A 20 11.41 4.85 12.96
C LYS A 20 12.76 4.97 12.25
N GLU A 21 13.06 4.04 11.34
CA GLU A 21 14.38 3.97 10.69
C GLU A 21 14.60 5.05 9.62
N LEU A 22 13.51 5.61 9.07
CA LEU A 22 13.55 6.69 8.07
C LEU A 22 13.22 8.06 8.66
N ASP A 23 12.98 8.13 9.97
CA ASP A 23 12.60 9.37 10.67
C ASP A 23 11.35 10.01 10.05
N TYR A 24 10.33 9.19 9.78
CA TYR A 24 9.06 9.63 9.22
C TYR A 24 8.14 10.15 10.33
N HIS A 25 7.43 11.25 10.03
CA HIS A 25 6.60 11.97 11.01
C HIS A 25 5.11 11.98 10.64
N SER A 26 4.76 11.56 9.44
CA SER A 26 3.38 11.64 8.93
C SER A 26 2.96 10.37 8.19
N TYR A 27 1.77 9.86 8.56
CA TYR A 27 1.19 8.62 8.05
C TYR A 27 -0.25 8.82 7.59
N LEU A 28 -0.59 8.28 6.43
CA LEU A 28 -1.96 8.20 5.91
C LEU A 28 -2.34 6.76 5.64
N GLU A 29 -3.53 6.35 6.09
CA GLU A 29 -4.12 5.04 5.79
C GLU A 29 -5.46 5.23 5.09
N LEU A 30 -5.58 4.68 3.88
CA LEU A 30 -6.81 4.63 3.10
C LEU A 30 -7.43 3.25 3.27
N GLY A 31 -8.60 3.16 3.92
CA GLY A 31 -9.24 1.92 4.33
C GLY A 31 -8.75 1.44 5.71
N VAL A 32 -9.36 1.93 6.77
CA VAL A 32 -8.94 1.65 8.15
C VAL A 32 -9.67 0.44 8.74
N ARG A 33 -10.92 0.21 8.33
CA ARG A 33 -11.77 -0.82 8.91
C ARG A 33 -11.92 -0.62 10.43
N ASP A 34 -11.54 -1.60 11.25
CA ASP A 34 -11.58 -1.51 12.73
C ASP A 34 -10.25 -1.02 13.34
N GLY A 35 -9.25 -0.74 12.52
CA GLY A 35 -7.92 -0.26 12.90
C GLY A 35 -7.01 -1.32 13.53
N ASN A 36 -7.52 -2.51 13.84
CA ASN A 36 -6.77 -3.52 14.59
C ASN A 36 -5.62 -4.14 13.78
N ASN A 37 -5.74 -4.16 12.45
CA ASN A 37 -4.74 -4.73 11.57
C ASN A 37 -3.54 -3.82 11.33
N CYS A 38 -3.71 -2.49 11.46
CA CYS A 38 -2.65 -1.55 11.16
C CYS A 38 -2.80 -0.24 11.95
N PHE A 39 -3.79 0.58 11.67
CA PHE A 39 -3.91 1.97 12.12
C PHE A 39 -3.69 2.20 13.62
N ASN A 40 -4.32 1.37 14.48
CA ASN A 40 -4.18 1.52 15.93
C ASN A 40 -2.75 1.28 16.42
N LEU A 41 -1.96 0.48 15.69
CA LEU A 41 -0.60 0.09 16.06
C LEU A 41 0.45 1.08 15.56
N ILE A 42 0.09 1.98 14.65
CA ILE A 42 1.04 2.94 14.08
C ILE A 42 1.49 3.95 15.11
N GLU A 43 2.82 4.03 15.28
CA GLU A 43 3.53 4.97 16.12
C GLU A 43 4.17 6.05 15.23
N CYS A 44 3.42 7.16 15.03
CA CYS A 44 3.83 8.28 14.19
C CYS A 44 3.35 9.59 14.84
N ASP A 45 4.08 10.68 14.66
CA ASP A 45 3.73 11.99 15.24
C ASP A 45 2.37 12.50 14.76
N SER A 46 2.08 12.29 13.48
CA SER A 46 0.79 12.60 12.86
C SER A 46 0.30 11.42 12.06
N LYS A 47 -0.89 10.91 12.36
CA LYS A 47 -1.52 9.87 11.56
C LYS A 47 -2.97 10.20 11.25
N ILE A 48 -3.38 9.98 10.02
CA ILE A 48 -4.74 10.14 9.53
C ILE A 48 -5.20 8.83 8.90
N GLY A 49 -6.39 8.39 9.27
CA GLY A 49 -7.09 7.29 8.61
C GLY A 49 -8.30 7.80 7.86
N VAL A 50 -8.59 7.20 6.71
CA VAL A 50 -9.78 7.50 5.89
C VAL A 50 -10.57 6.23 5.68
N ASP A 51 -11.85 6.24 6.04
CA ASP A 51 -12.75 5.12 5.79
C ASP A 51 -14.17 5.64 5.55
N SER A 52 -14.87 5.06 4.59
CA SER A 52 -16.24 5.48 4.25
C SER A 52 -17.31 4.92 5.19
N ASN A 53 -16.95 4.00 6.08
CA ASN A 53 -17.88 3.40 7.04
C ASN A 53 -18.14 4.34 8.23
N PRO A 54 -19.35 4.93 8.35
CA PRO A 54 -19.65 5.89 9.42
C PRO A 54 -19.69 5.24 10.82
N SER A 55 -19.61 3.93 10.94
CA SER A 55 -19.58 3.23 12.21
C SER A 55 -18.18 3.21 12.84
N ILE A 56 -17.15 3.59 12.10
CA ILE A 56 -15.78 3.65 12.61
C ILE A 56 -15.62 4.95 13.40
N ASN A 57 -15.36 4.81 14.68
CA ASN A 57 -15.14 5.93 15.60
C ASN A 57 -13.78 5.77 16.31
N LEU A 58 -12.70 5.97 15.54
CA LEU A 58 -11.33 5.91 16.02
C LEU A 58 -10.68 7.31 16.00
N PRO A 59 -9.90 7.68 17.00
CA PRO A 59 -9.15 8.93 16.98
C PRO A 59 -8.24 9.03 15.76
N GLY A 60 -8.33 10.13 15.02
CA GLY A 60 -7.54 10.35 13.80
C GLY A 60 -8.14 9.73 12.53
N VAL A 61 -9.29 9.06 12.60
CA VAL A 61 -10.01 8.56 11.43
C VAL A 61 -11.11 9.52 11.03
N VAL A 62 -11.16 9.84 9.73
CA VAL A 62 -12.21 10.66 9.12
C VAL A 62 -13.13 9.81 8.24
N CYS A 63 -14.44 10.10 8.27
CA CYS A 63 -15.44 9.37 7.51
C CYS A 63 -15.65 10.02 6.14
N TYR A 64 -14.90 9.53 5.14
CA TYR A 64 -14.99 9.95 3.74
C TYR A 64 -14.73 8.76 2.83
N THR A 65 -15.21 8.85 1.56
CA THR A 65 -14.58 8.07 0.49
C THR A 65 -13.17 8.61 0.25
N THR A 66 -12.30 7.81 -0.34
CA THR A 66 -10.93 8.26 -0.65
C THR A 66 -10.93 9.42 -1.65
N ASP A 67 -11.83 9.38 -2.65
CA ASP A 67 -12.01 10.47 -3.62
C ASP A 67 -12.44 11.77 -2.90
N ASP A 68 -13.50 11.73 -2.07
CA ASP A 68 -13.96 12.92 -1.31
C ASP A 68 -12.87 13.45 -0.35
N TYR A 69 -12.08 12.58 0.24
CA TYR A 69 -11.00 12.99 1.12
C TYR A 69 -9.95 13.80 0.36
N PHE A 70 -9.47 13.29 -0.78
CA PHE A 70 -8.45 13.99 -1.57
C PHE A 70 -8.98 15.26 -2.24
N ASP A 71 -10.25 15.29 -2.65
CA ASP A 71 -10.88 16.46 -3.23
C ASP A 71 -10.95 17.64 -2.23
N ASN A 72 -10.98 17.36 -0.94
CA ASN A 72 -11.02 18.35 0.13
C ASN A 72 -9.66 18.58 0.83
N LEU A 73 -8.62 17.82 0.48
CA LEU A 73 -7.31 17.92 1.12
C LEU A 73 -6.50 19.06 0.50
N ASP A 74 -5.94 19.94 1.34
CA ASP A 74 -5.02 20.99 0.90
C ASP A 74 -3.77 20.36 0.27
N LEU A 75 -3.42 20.80 -0.94
CA LEU A 75 -2.27 20.31 -1.72
C LEU A 75 -0.91 20.46 -1.00
N ASN A 76 -0.83 21.33 0.01
CA ASN A 76 0.37 21.49 0.82
C ASN A 76 0.53 20.41 1.89
N ILE A 77 -0.54 19.67 2.21
CA ILE A 77 -0.46 18.55 3.16
C ILE A 77 0.25 17.38 2.47
N LYS A 78 1.29 16.88 3.11
CA LYS A 78 2.12 15.78 2.62
C LYS A 78 2.32 14.73 3.71
N PHE A 79 2.56 13.50 3.26
CA PHE A 79 2.80 12.35 4.12
C PHE A 79 4.13 11.68 3.75
N ASP A 80 4.76 11.05 4.74
CA ASP A 80 5.99 10.28 4.53
C ASP A 80 5.69 8.83 4.16
N LEU A 81 4.65 8.27 4.79
CA LEU A 81 4.18 6.91 4.52
C LEU A 81 2.67 6.93 4.24
N ILE A 82 2.26 6.36 3.10
CA ILE A 82 0.86 6.20 2.74
C ILE A 82 0.57 4.72 2.52
N TYR A 83 -0.47 4.20 3.16
CA TYR A 83 -0.94 2.84 2.98
C TYR A 83 -2.31 2.81 2.29
N ILE A 84 -2.44 2.07 1.20
CA ILE A 84 -3.65 1.97 0.37
C ILE A 84 -4.23 0.56 0.54
N ASP A 85 -5.36 0.47 1.24
CA ASP A 85 -6.09 -0.77 1.56
C ASP A 85 -7.62 -0.51 1.62
N ALA A 86 -8.13 0.38 0.72
CA ALA A 86 -9.54 0.81 0.71
C ALA A 86 -10.40 -0.08 -0.19
N PHE A 87 -10.71 0.38 -1.40
CA PHE A 87 -11.55 -0.34 -2.34
C PHE A 87 -10.70 -1.04 -3.39
N HIS A 88 -10.72 -2.37 -3.42
CA HIS A 88 -9.77 -3.22 -4.15
C HIS A 88 -10.06 -3.32 -5.66
N GLU A 89 -10.81 -2.37 -6.23
CA GLU A 89 -11.03 -2.28 -7.68
C GLU A 89 -9.88 -1.48 -8.33
N LYS A 90 -9.30 -2.02 -9.39
CA LYS A 90 -8.09 -1.49 -10.06
C LYS A 90 -8.14 0.00 -10.38
N ASN A 91 -9.28 0.52 -10.86
CA ASN A 91 -9.38 1.95 -11.19
C ASN A 91 -9.44 2.82 -9.92
N GLN A 92 -10.01 2.31 -8.82
CA GLN A 92 -9.97 3.02 -7.55
C GLN A 92 -8.56 3.00 -6.98
N VAL A 93 -7.90 1.86 -6.95
CA VAL A 93 -6.50 1.77 -6.50
C VAL A 93 -5.58 2.69 -7.31
N TYR A 94 -5.80 2.79 -8.62
CA TYR A 94 -5.09 3.75 -9.48
C TYR A 94 -5.34 5.20 -9.08
N ARG A 95 -6.62 5.60 -8.85
CA ARG A 95 -6.95 6.97 -8.41
C ARG A 95 -6.34 7.27 -7.04
N ASP A 96 -6.50 6.35 -6.10
CA ASP A 96 -5.93 6.48 -4.76
C ASP A 96 -4.41 6.64 -4.81
N PHE A 97 -3.74 5.87 -5.67
CA PHE A 97 -2.30 6.00 -5.88
C PHE A 97 -1.91 7.35 -6.51
N CYS A 98 -2.61 7.79 -7.57
CA CYS A 98 -2.34 9.08 -8.22
C CYS A 98 -2.55 10.27 -7.27
N ASN A 99 -3.60 10.21 -6.47
CA ASN A 99 -3.86 11.21 -5.44
C ASN A 99 -2.77 11.17 -4.35
N SER A 100 -2.43 9.96 -3.89
CA SER A 100 -1.37 9.77 -2.89
C SER A 100 -0.01 10.31 -3.34
N ILE A 101 0.38 10.11 -4.60
CA ILE A 101 1.64 10.65 -5.14
C ILE A 101 1.70 12.19 -5.03
N ASN A 102 0.58 12.87 -5.26
CA ASN A 102 0.50 14.32 -5.12
C ASN A 102 0.66 14.78 -3.67
N HIS A 103 0.40 13.91 -2.70
CA HIS A 103 0.50 14.15 -1.27
C HIS A 103 1.67 13.42 -0.60
N LEU A 104 2.60 12.85 -1.38
CA LEU A 104 3.76 12.14 -0.86
C LEU A 104 4.97 13.06 -0.77
N ASN A 105 5.68 13.04 0.36
CA ASN A 105 6.95 13.71 0.51
C ASN A 105 8.02 13.11 -0.42
N LYS A 106 9.03 13.90 -0.76
CA LYS A 106 10.21 13.36 -1.45
C LYS A 106 10.89 12.32 -0.53
N GLY A 107 11.21 11.16 -1.06
CA GLY A 107 11.75 10.03 -0.30
C GLY A 107 10.68 9.27 0.48
N GLY A 108 9.41 9.64 0.36
CA GLY A 108 8.30 8.94 0.99
C GLY A 108 7.95 7.61 0.30
N ILE A 109 7.13 6.84 0.95
CA ILE A 109 6.76 5.48 0.53
C ILE A 109 5.24 5.34 0.42
N ILE A 110 4.77 4.73 -0.68
CA ILE A 110 3.40 4.21 -0.78
C ILE A 110 3.43 2.69 -0.67
N ILE A 111 2.57 2.13 0.17
CA ILE A 111 2.37 0.69 0.31
C ILE A 111 0.96 0.34 -0.19
N LEU A 112 0.89 -0.68 -1.06
CA LEU A 112 -0.34 -1.16 -1.68
C LEU A 112 -0.68 -2.54 -1.13
N HIS A 113 -1.88 -2.73 -0.62
CA HIS A 113 -2.41 -4.05 -0.24
C HIS A 113 -2.99 -4.80 -1.45
N ASP A 114 -3.30 -6.07 -1.28
CA ASP A 114 -4.02 -6.92 -2.24
C ASP A 114 -3.42 -7.06 -3.64
N ILE A 115 -2.10 -6.86 -3.75
CA ILE A 115 -1.38 -7.02 -5.02
C ILE A 115 -1.16 -8.48 -5.41
N PHE A 116 -1.46 -9.44 -4.54
CA PHE A 116 -1.23 -10.86 -4.76
C PHE A 116 -2.46 -11.71 -4.37
N PRO A 117 -3.51 -11.79 -5.22
CA PRO A 117 -4.61 -12.72 -5.00
C PRO A 117 -4.11 -14.17 -5.06
N LEU A 118 -4.46 -14.98 -4.05
CA LEU A 118 -4.01 -16.36 -3.89
C LEU A 118 -4.56 -17.32 -4.95
N SER A 119 -5.76 -17.04 -5.41
CA SER A 119 -6.46 -17.82 -6.45
C SER A 119 -7.39 -16.89 -7.23
N LYS A 120 -8.01 -17.43 -8.28
CA LYS A 120 -8.97 -16.67 -9.09
C LYS A 120 -10.19 -16.21 -8.28
N GLU A 121 -10.60 -16.98 -7.28
CA GLU A 121 -11.71 -16.63 -6.40
C GLU A 121 -11.38 -15.40 -5.54
N TYR A 122 -10.10 -15.20 -5.19
CA TYR A 122 -9.62 -14.03 -4.46
C TYR A 122 -9.66 -12.74 -5.30
N THR A 123 -9.85 -12.82 -6.61
CA THR A 123 -10.06 -11.62 -7.45
C THR A 123 -11.48 -11.05 -7.34
N SER A 124 -12.34 -11.65 -6.51
CA SER A 124 -13.65 -11.07 -6.18
C SER A 124 -13.48 -9.78 -5.36
N GLN A 125 -14.40 -8.83 -5.55
CA GLN A 125 -14.33 -7.50 -4.94
C GLN A 125 -14.40 -7.51 -3.40
N SER A 126 -14.98 -8.55 -2.80
CA SER A 126 -15.05 -8.74 -1.35
C SER A 126 -13.75 -9.30 -0.74
N LEU A 127 -12.79 -9.66 -1.57
CA LEU A 127 -11.46 -10.15 -1.19
C LEU A 127 -10.39 -9.21 -1.77
N SER A 128 -9.34 -9.74 -2.41
CA SER A 128 -8.26 -8.92 -2.98
C SER A 128 -8.65 -8.13 -4.24
N GLY A 129 -9.81 -8.40 -4.84
CA GLY A 129 -10.30 -7.68 -6.01
C GLY A 129 -9.35 -7.71 -7.20
N THR A 130 -9.24 -6.58 -7.88
CA THR A 130 -8.43 -6.40 -9.09
C THR A 130 -7.22 -5.48 -8.88
N ALA A 131 -6.83 -5.20 -7.63
CA ALA A 131 -5.68 -4.35 -7.30
C ALA A 131 -4.37 -4.83 -7.97
N TYR A 132 -4.21 -6.16 -8.13
CA TYR A 132 -3.06 -6.77 -8.81
C TYR A 132 -2.88 -6.30 -10.26
N GLU A 133 -3.95 -5.92 -10.95
CA GLU A 133 -3.87 -5.44 -12.34
C GLU A 133 -3.17 -4.08 -12.40
N PHE A 134 -3.50 -3.16 -11.49
CA PHE A 134 -2.77 -1.90 -11.36
C PHE A 134 -1.31 -2.13 -10.96
N TRP A 135 -1.05 -3.07 -10.04
CA TRP A 135 0.30 -3.42 -9.64
C TRP A 135 1.17 -3.89 -10.81
N ILE A 136 0.63 -4.71 -11.72
CA ILE A 136 1.33 -5.14 -12.93
C ILE A 136 1.79 -3.94 -13.75
N ASP A 137 0.90 -2.98 -14.00
CA ASP A 137 1.21 -1.77 -14.77
C ASP A 137 2.24 -0.89 -14.05
N LEU A 138 2.12 -0.75 -12.75
CA LEU A 138 3.08 0.01 -11.95
C LEU A 138 4.47 -0.60 -12.04
N VAL A 139 4.61 -1.92 -11.91
CA VAL A 139 5.89 -2.63 -12.05
C VAL A 139 6.46 -2.53 -13.47
N LYS A 140 5.61 -2.58 -14.50
CA LYS A 140 6.05 -2.45 -15.90
C LYS A 140 6.64 -1.09 -16.20
N ASN A 141 6.02 -0.03 -15.68
CA ASN A 141 6.37 1.35 -16.02
C ASN A 141 7.38 1.99 -15.04
N TYR A 142 7.44 1.48 -13.81
CA TYR A 142 8.30 1.98 -12.74
C TYR A 142 9.09 0.85 -12.05
N PRO A 143 9.86 0.04 -12.82
CA PRO A 143 10.54 -1.13 -12.26
C PRO A 143 11.57 -0.80 -11.18
N GLU A 144 12.19 0.38 -11.22
CA GLU A 144 13.20 0.79 -10.24
C GLU A 144 12.59 1.34 -8.94
N ASN A 145 11.32 1.75 -8.99
CA ASN A 145 10.60 2.29 -7.84
C ASN A 145 9.75 1.26 -7.11
N THR A 146 9.49 0.09 -7.74
CA THR A 146 8.52 -0.89 -7.26
C THR A 146 9.19 -2.13 -6.71
N TYR A 147 8.76 -2.55 -5.52
CA TYR A 147 9.22 -3.75 -4.83
C TYR A 147 8.03 -4.46 -4.19
N SER A 148 8.14 -5.76 -3.96
CA SER A 148 7.18 -6.51 -3.17
C SER A 148 7.79 -6.92 -1.83
N PHE A 149 6.98 -6.94 -0.79
CA PHE A 149 7.37 -7.45 0.52
C PHE A 149 6.39 -8.56 0.94
N ILE A 150 6.93 -9.68 1.36
CA ILE A 150 6.17 -10.84 1.83
C ILE A 150 6.29 -10.88 3.35
N GLY A 151 5.24 -10.44 4.05
CA GLY A 151 5.23 -10.31 5.51
C GLY A 151 5.30 -11.65 6.25
N PHE A 152 4.73 -12.70 5.67
CA PHE A 152 4.83 -14.07 6.18
C PHE A 152 5.38 -15.01 5.12
N PRO A 153 6.54 -15.65 5.34
CA PRO A 153 7.03 -16.68 4.45
C PRO A 153 5.99 -17.81 4.32
N GLY A 154 5.55 -18.06 3.08
CA GLY A 154 4.56 -19.08 2.76
C GLY A 154 3.09 -18.63 2.81
N ASN A 155 2.81 -17.37 3.17
CA ASN A 155 1.46 -16.80 3.09
C ASN A 155 1.43 -15.58 2.16
N ALA A 156 0.87 -15.76 0.97
CA ALA A 156 0.75 -14.70 -0.02
C ALA A 156 -0.23 -13.58 0.41
N GLU A 157 -1.18 -13.83 1.33
CA GLU A 157 -2.07 -12.79 1.90
C GLU A 157 -1.30 -11.68 2.62
N GLY A 158 -0.06 -11.97 3.06
CA GLY A 158 0.84 -10.99 3.64
C GLY A 158 1.68 -10.21 2.63
N THR A 159 1.46 -10.34 1.32
CA THR A 159 2.26 -9.66 0.31
C THR A 159 1.72 -8.27 0.03
N VAL A 160 2.59 -7.27 0.14
CA VAL A 160 2.28 -5.88 -0.21
C VAL A 160 3.20 -5.37 -1.31
N GLY A 161 2.69 -4.44 -2.13
CA GLY A 161 3.47 -3.67 -3.08
C GLY A 161 4.04 -2.42 -2.41
N ILE A 162 5.27 -2.06 -2.75
CA ILE A 162 5.97 -0.89 -2.23
C ILE A 162 6.39 -0.03 -3.40
N TYR A 163 6.04 1.24 -3.36
CA TYR A 163 6.53 2.26 -4.27
C TYR A 163 7.39 3.26 -3.49
N LEU A 164 8.65 3.40 -3.90
CA LEU A 164 9.57 4.41 -3.37
C LEU A 164 9.54 5.66 -4.26
N ASN A 165 9.19 6.82 -3.66
CA ASN A 165 9.20 8.10 -4.36
C ASN A 165 10.63 8.63 -4.49
N THR A 166 11.30 8.18 -5.53
CA THR A 166 12.65 8.61 -5.88
C THR A 166 12.65 9.93 -6.67
N ASN A 167 13.77 10.30 -7.27
CA ASN A 167 13.86 11.51 -8.10
C ASN A 167 13.12 11.40 -9.45
N ASP A 168 12.70 10.23 -9.86
CA ASP A 168 11.93 10.01 -11.09
C ASP A 168 10.48 10.42 -10.86
N LYS A 169 10.05 11.45 -11.58
CA LYS A 169 8.69 11.95 -11.48
C LYS A 169 7.70 10.92 -12.02
N PHE A 170 6.72 10.54 -11.19
CA PHE A 170 5.59 9.72 -11.63
C PHE A 170 4.79 10.45 -12.71
N ASP A 171 4.53 9.78 -13.82
CA ASP A 171 3.68 10.25 -14.92
C ASP A 171 2.47 9.31 -15.05
N PRO A 172 1.27 9.73 -14.66
CA PRO A 172 0.07 8.89 -14.72
C PRO A 172 -0.28 8.46 -16.16
N HIS A 173 0.16 9.20 -17.19
CA HIS A 173 -0.11 8.84 -18.59
C HIS A 173 0.66 7.61 -19.07
N LYS A 174 1.67 7.15 -18.33
CA LYS A 174 2.37 5.89 -18.61
C LYS A 174 1.56 4.67 -18.16
N ILE A 175 0.59 4.84 -17.27
CA ILE A 175 -0.27 3.76 -16.77
C ILE A 175 -1.51 3.72 -17.66
N THR A 176 -1.56 2.78 -18.59
CA THR A 176 -2.59 2.78 -19.64
C THR A 176 -3.37 1.47 -19.77
N GLU A 177 -2.84 0.36 -19.26
CA GLU A 177 -3.42 -0.96 -19.43
C GLU A 177 -3.76 -1.59 -18.08
N PHE A 178 -5.05 -1.65 -17.75
CA PHE A 178 -5.54 -2.31 -16.53
C PHE A 178 -6.31 -3.60 -16.80
N ASN A 179 -6.00 -4.32 -17.86
CA ASN A 179 -6.85 -5.45 -18.25
C ASN A 179 -6.02 -6.73 -18.31
N TYR A 180 -5.62 -7.22 -17.15
CA TYR A 180 -4.86 -8.45 -17.02
C TYR A 180 -5.71 -9.55 -16.41
N SER A 181 -5.79 -10.72 -17.07
CA SER A 181 -6.44 -11.87 -16.45
C SER A 181 -5.63 -12.40 -15.26
N TYR A 182 -6.30 -13.07 -14.33
CA TYR A 182 -5.64 -13.76 -13.23
C TYR A 182 -4.60 -14.77 -13.74
N GLU A 183 -4.94 -15.51 -14.82
CA GLU A 183 -4.04 -16.50 -15.43
C GLU A 183 -2.77 -15.82 -15.97
N TYR A 184 -2.89 -14.63 -16.58
CA TYR A 184 -1.71 -13.87 -17.00
C TYR A 184 -0.85 -13.49 -15.81
N PHE A 185 -1.45 -12.95 -14.74
CA PHE A 185 -0.74 -12.59 -13.51
C PHE A 185 -0.04 -13.80 -12.91
N PHE A 186 -0.77 -14.91 -12.71
CA PHE A 186 -0.25 -16.13 -12.09
C PHE A 186 0.93 -16.72 -12.88
N ASN A 187 0.85 -16.73 -14.20
CA ASN A 187 1.93 -17.23 -15.07
C ASN A 187 3.16 -16.30 -15.09
N ASN A 188 3.02 -15.06 -14.58
CA ASN A 188 4.09 -14.07 -14.53
C ASN A 188 4.48 -13.66 -13.10
N LEU A 189 4.07 -14.42 -12.08
CA LEU A 189 4.43 -14.16 -10.67
C LEU A 189 5.92 -13.90 -10.45
N PRO A 190 6.87 -14.67 -11.06
CA PRO A 190 8.29 -14.38 -10.91
C PRO A 190 8.61 -12.93 -11.27
N LYS A 191 8.06 -12.41 -12.35
CA LYS A 191 8.34 -11.06 -12.84
C LYS A 191 7.74 -9.96 -11.94
N TYR A 192 6.49 -10.14 -11.49
CA TYR A 192 5.75 -9.07 -10.82
C TYR A 192 5.83 -9.13 -9.30
N ILE A 193 6.15 -10.29 -8.73
CA ILE A 193 6.22 -10.51 -7.28
C ILE A 193 7.63 -10.95 -6.88
N TYR A 194 8.05 -12.15 -7.25
CA TYR A 194 9.25 -12.76 -6.65
C TYR A 194 10.56 -12.07 -6.99
N HIS A 195 10.77 -11.61 -8.24
CA HIS A 195 11.96 -10.86 -8.63
C HIS A 195 11.98 -9.44 -8.07
N LYS A 196 10.89 -8.99 -7.49
CA LYS A 196 10.74 -7.70 -6.84
C LYS A 196 10.75 -7.79 -5.32
N THR A 197 10.80 -9.00 -4.78
CA THR A 197 10.77 -9.21 -3.33
C THR A 197 12.06 -8.71 -2.68
N ILE A 198 11.91 -7.88 -1.66
CA ILE A 198 12.99 -7.34 -0.84
C ILE A 198 12.68 -7.51 0.64
N THR A 199 13.72 -7.46 1.47
CA THR A 199 13.59 -7.49 2.93
C THR A 199 13.32 -6.10 3.50
N GLU A 200 12.86 -6.01 4.75
CA GLU A 200 12.68 -4.75 5.46
C GLU A 200 13.94 -3.89 5.44
N ASP A 201 15.11 -4.47 5.75
CA ASP A 201 16.38 -3.73 5.79
C ASP A 201 16.78 -3.21 4.39
N GLN A 202 16.49 -3.98 3.34
CA GLN A 202 16.73 -3.54 1.97
C GLN A 202 15.82 -2.38 1.56
N ILE A 203 14.55 -2.36 2.00
CA ILE A 203 13.62 -1.24 1.76
C ILE A 203 14.19 0.02 2.41
N ILE A 204 14.54 -0.07 3.70
CA ILE A 204 15.10 1.04 4.48
C ILE A 204 16.39 1.56 3.84
N LEU A 205 17.29 0.66 3.46
CA LEU A 205 18.55 1.05 2.81
C LEU A 205 18.30 1.78 1.49
N LYS A 206 17.38 1.29 0.66
CA LYS A 206 17.02 1.95 -0.60
C LYS A 206 16.40 3.32 -0.38
N ALA A 207 15.50 3.46 0.58
CA ALA A 207 14.87 4.74 0.89
C ALA A 207 15.89 5.77 1.41
N LYS A 208 16.89 5.36 2.22
CA LYS A 208 17.97 6.24 2.70
C LYS A 208 18.92 6.75 1.60
N CYS A 209 18.90 6.12 0.42
CA CYS A 209 19.76 6.53 -0.72
C CYS A 209 19.16 7.68 -1.55
N TRP A 210 17.96 8.17 -1.24
CA TRP A 210 17.22 9.21 -1.98
C TRP A 210 16.93 10.45 -1.13
#